data_362cde44b1654aee2dd3c69afc67dd9f
#
_entry.id   362cde44b1654aee2dd3c69afc67dd9f
#
_cell.length_a   1.000
_cell.length_b   1.000
_cell.length_c   1.000
_cell.angle_alpha   90.00
_cell.angle_beta   90.00
_cell.angle_gamma   90.00
#
_symmetry.space_group_name_H-M   'P 1'
#
loop_
_entity.id
_entity.type
_entity.pdbx_description
1 polymer ?
#
loop_
_entity_poly.entity_id
_entity_poly.type
_entity_poly.pdbx_seq_one_letter_code
_entity_poly.pdbx_strand_id
1 'polypeptide(L)'
;MSSITSVSDSSPYPACGPLWTVPLPDHDAYDHVRFKRVFTTDGTRHVVVIVDLHRLLLCADRDDTDYVLKPVDDWHSGKIRGIREFLDPDNERVPQMPYVTISKRRVAGLAGWFGLAHEGVVAFRNGQHRARYLAWAGALWLPVEVHEREAALLRVLCGAGDVGGLVPVDGSSPRL
;
A
#
# COMPACT_ATOMS: atom_id res chain seq x y z
N MET A 1 53.04 20.47 9.35
CA MET A 1 52.18 20.27 8.17
C MET A 1 51.43 18.98 8.42
N SER A 2 50.23 19.08 8.99
CA SER A 2 49.39 17.93 9.33
C SER A 2 48.26 17.84 8.35
N SER A 3 48.26 16.78 7.55
CA SER A 3 47.22 16.49 6.57
C SER A 3 45.99 15.92 7.30
N ILE A 4 44.87 16.60 7.19
CA ILE A 4 43.57 16.14 7.65
C ILE A 4 43.01 15.24 6.56
N THR A 5 42.97 13.93 6.81
CA THR A 5 42.32 12.96 5.95
C THR A 5 40.80 13.07 6.18
N SER A 6 40.08 13.56 5.20
CA SER A 6 38.62 13.57 5.22
C SER A 6 38.11 12.13 5.08
N VAL A 7 37.53 11.61 6.16
CA VAL A 7 36.78 10.36 6.14
C VAL A 7 35.47 10.66 5.39
N SER A 8 35.34 10.10 4.19
CA SER A 8 34.07 10.10 3.46
C SER A 8 33.12 9.13 4.18
N ASP A 9 32.12 9.69 4.80
CA ASP A 9 31.01 8.97 5.45
C ASP A 9 30.12 8.39 4.33
N SER A 10 30.50 7.23 3.82
CA SER A 10 29.67 6.45 2.91
C SER A 10 28.71 5.61 3.74
N SER A 11 27.54 6.19 4.03
CA SER A 11 26.42 5.44 4.61
C SER A 11 26.14 4.19 3.76
N PRO A 12 26.15 2.98 4.34
CA PRO A 12 25.92 1.74 3.60
C PRO A 12 24.43 1.53 3.26
N TYR A 13 23.55 2.47 3.58
CA TYR A 13 22.12 2.37 3.26
C TYR A 13 21.85 3.08 1.94
N PRO A 14 21.28 2.39 0.94
CA PRO A 14 20.87 3.04 -0.29
C PRO A 14 19.88 4.15 0.04
N ALA A 15 20.04 5.29 -0.64
CA ALA A 15 19.12 6.41 -0.54
C ALA A 15 17.68 5.89 -0.59
N CYS A 16 16.86 6.32 0.36
CA CYS A 16 15.46 5.90 0.45
C CYS A 16 14.80 6.17 -0.91
N GLY A 17 14.32 5.11 -1.56
CA GLY A 17 13.64 5.22 -2.85
C GLY A 17 12.38 6.12 -2.72
N PRO A 18 11.69 6.40 -3.83
CA PRO A 18 10.55 7.32 -3.83
C PRO A 18 9.51 6.92 -2.78
N LEU A 19 8.99 7.94 -2.07
CA LEU A 19 7.94 7.78 -1.08
C LEU A 19 6.59 8.12 -1.70
N TRP A 20 5.56 7.40 -1.28
CA TRP A 20 4.16 7.65 -1.63
C TRP A 20 3.42 8.21 -0.43
N THR A 21 2.76 9.36 -0.61
CA THR A 21 1.99 10.02 0.43
C THR A 21 0.50 9.79 0.18
N VAL A 22 -0.20 9.26 1.19
CA VAL A 22 -1.65 9.03 1.18
C VAL A 22 -2.29 10.05 2.10
N PRO A 23 -3.15 10.94 1.62
CA PRO A 23 -3.81 11.93 2.47
C PRO A 23 -4.88 11.29 3.36
N LEU A 24 -5.00 11.83 4.56
CA LEU A 24 -6.00 11.50 5.57
C LEU A 24 -6.61 12.80 6.14
N PRO A 25 -7.41 13.51 5.36
CA PRO A 25 -7.83 14.87 5.70
C PRO A 25 -8.65 14.97 7.00
N ASP A 26 -9.35 13.91 7.35
CA ASP A 26 -10.25 13.88 8.52
C ASP A 26 -9.66 13.11 9.71
N HIS A 27 -8.38 12.69 9.63
CA HIS A 27 -7.74 11.94 10.72
C HIS A 27 -7.29 12.89 11.83
N ASP A 28 -7.59 12.54 13.09
CA ASP A 28 -7.42 13.39 14.27
C ASP A 28 -5.97 13.62 14.73
N ALA A 29 -5.00 12.81 14.23
CA ALA A 29 -3.61 12.89 14.67
C ALA A 29 -2.65 13.41 13.60
N TYR A 30 -2.89 13.10 12.35
CA TYR A 30 -2.04 13.48 11.22
C TYR A 30 -2.85 13.52 9.91
N ASP A 31 -2.45 14.35 8.96
CA ASP A 31 -3.18 14.59 7.71
C ASP A 31 -2.75 13.68 6.54
N HIS A 32 -1.72 12.88 6.75
CA HIS A 32 -1.22 11.95 5.75
C HIS A 32 -0.41 10.80 6.35
N VAL A 33 -0.16 9.77 5.54
CA VAL A 33 0.79 8.70 5.82
C VAL A 33 1.76 8.54 4.66
N ARG A 34 2.97 8.04 4.94
CA ARG A 34 4.00 7.79 3.93
C ARG A 34 4.29 6.32 3.81
N PHE A 35 4.54 5.86 2.59
CA PHE A 35 4.89 4.49 2.30
C PHE A 35 6.14 4.40 1.45
N LYS A 36 6.96 3.38 1.69
CA LYS A 36 8.05 2.96 0.81
C LYS A 36 7.76 1.60 0.18
N ARG A 37 8.46 1.29 -0.90
CA ARG A 37 8.34 -0.01 -1.57
C ARG A 37 8.83 -1.15 -0.68
N VAL A 38 8.27 -2.33 -0.88
CA VAL A 38 8.72 -3.60 -0.30
C VAL A 38 9.92 -4.13 -1.10
N PHE A 39 9.80 -4.13 -2.43
CA PHE A 39 10.80 -4.66 -3.35
C PHE A 39 11.56 -3.51 -4.02
N THR A 40 12.72 -3.15 -3.48
CA THR A 40 13.52 -2.02 -3.98
C THR A 40 14.68 -2.43 -4.87
N THR A 41 15.21 -3.64 -4.69
CA THR A 41 16.40 -4.12 -5.39
C THR A 41 16.11 -5.01 -6.58
N ASP A 42 14.98 -5.72 -6.57
CA ASP A 42 14.52 -6.61 -7.64
C ASP A 42 13.27 -6.03 -8.33
N GLY A 43 13.27 -4.71 -8.56
CA GLY A 43 12.12 -3.94 -9.06
C GLY A 43 11.57 -4.38 -10.41
N THR A 44 12.24 -5.28 -11.11
CA THR A 44 11.84 -5.72 -12.45
C THR A 44 10.57 -6.55 -12.50
N ARG A 45 10.17 -7.18 -11.38
CA ARG A 45 8.99 -8.06 -11.33
C ARG A 45 7.84 -7.52 -10.49
N HIS A 46 8.03 -6.39 -9.81
CA HIS A 46 7.03 -5.78 -8.96
C HIS A 46 6.85 -4.32 -9.30
N VAL A 47 5.61 -3.91 -9.44
CA VAL A 47 5.23 -2.54 -9.76
C VAL A 47 4.27 -1.99 -8.73
N VAL A 48 4.24 -0.67 -8.58
CA VAL A 48 3.28 0.03 -7.74
C VAL A 48 2.03 0.34 -8.56
N VAL A 49 0.88 0.03 -7.99
CA VAL A 49 -0.43 0.38 -8.52
C VAL A 49 -1.18 1.20 -7.48
N ILE A 50 -1.72 2.34 -7.90
CA ILE A 50 -2.62 3.13 -7.06
C ILE A 50 -4.02 2.52 -7.21
N VAL A 51 -4.59 2.10 -6.09
CA VAL A 51 -5.89 1.44 -6.07
C VAL A 51 -6.91 2.27 -5.30
N ASP A 52 -8.16 2.18 -5.73
CA ASP A 52 -9.33 2.55 -4.93
C ASP A 52 -9.39 1.57 -3.74
N LEU A 53 -9.28 2.12 -2.55
CA LEU A 53 -9.11 1.31 -1.35
C LEU A 53 -10.37 0.50 -1.01
N HIS A 54 -11.55 1.05 -1.30
CA HIS A 54 -12.80 0.36 -1.07
C HIS A 54 -12.95 -0.84 -2.03
N ARG A 55 -12.67 -0.65 -3.33
CA ARG A 55 -12.69 -1.74 -4.31
C ARG A 55 -11.67 -2.83 -4.00
N LEU A 56 -10.46 -2.44 -3.54
CA LEU A 56 -9.45 -3.38 -3.12
C LEU A 56 -9.95 -4.27 -1.99
N LEU A 57 -10.54 -3.68 -0.95
CA LEU A 57 -11.05 -4.40 0.21
C LEU A 57 -12.24 -5.29 -0.15
N LEU A 58 -13.15 -4.84 -1.02
CA LEU A 58 -14.22 -5.69 -1.53
C LEU A 58 -13.70 -6.93 -2.28
N CYS A 59 -12.60 -6.78 -3.04
CA CYS A 59 -11.96 -7.93 -3.70
C CYS A 59 -11.22 -8.83 -2.71
N ALA A 60 -10.67 -8.28 -1.63
CA ALA A 60 -10.00 -9.03 -0.58
C ALA A 60 -10.98 -9.83 0.29
N ASP A 61 -12.18 -9.29 0.54
CA ASP A 61 -13.21 -9.98 1.33
C ASP A 61 -13.80 -11.21 0.62
N ARG A 62 -13.47 -11.40 -0.66
CA ARG A 62 -13.82 -12.59 -1.44
C ARG A 62 -12.79 -13.73 -1.32
N ASP A 63 -11.66 -13.48 -0.68
CA ASP A 63 -10.62 -14.49 -0.50
C ASP A 63 -11.00 -15.44 0.65
N ASP A 64 -11.44 -16.66 0.27
CA ASP A 64 -11.87 -17.68 1.23
C ASP A 64 -10.67 -18.36 1.94
N THR A 65 -9.45 -18.09 1.48
CA THR A 65 -8.21 -18.68 2.03
C THR A 65 -7.58 -17.83 3.12
N ASP A 66 -7.82 -16.51 3.09
CA ASP A 66 -7.32 -15.58 4.08
C ASP A 66 -8.36 -15.34 5.19
N TYR A 67 -7.85 -15.09 6.40
CA TYR A 67 -8.70 -14.69 7.51
C TYR A 67 -9.33 -13.31 7.24
N VAL A 68 -10.64 -13.27 7.05
CA VAL A 68 -11.38 -12.01 6.93
C VAL A 68 -11.35 -11.29 8.27
N LEU A 69 -10.66 -10.17 8.30
CA LEU A 69 -10.55 -9.36 9.51
C LEU A 69 -11.91 -8.71 9.84
N LYS A 70 -12.24 -8.69 11.14
CA LYS A 70 -13.37 -7.92 11.65
C LYS A 70 -13.25 -6.44 11.25
N PRO A 71 -14.37 -5.69 11.18
CA PRO A 71 -14.35 -4.24 11.07
C PRO A 71 -13.42 -3.60 12.10
N VAL A 72 -12.81 -2.47 11.76
CA VAL A 72 -11.84 -1.78 12.63
C VAL A 72 -12.46 -1.38 13.96
N ASP A 73 -13.74 -1.03 13.96
CA ASP A 73 -14.51 -0.67 15.16
C ASP A 73 -14.57 -1.81 16.20
N ASP A 74 -14.46 -3.05 15.74
CA ASP A 74 -14.42 -4.25 16.59
C ASP A 74 -13.01 -4.62 17.05
N TRP A 75 -12.00 -3.84 16.68
CA TRP A 75 -10.64 -4.14 17.08
C TRP A 75 -10.37 -3.64 18.50
N HIS A 76 -9.52 -4.39 19.20
CA HIS A 76 -9.03 -3.96 20.50
C HIS A 76 -8.30 -2.59 20.40
N SER A 77 -8.56 -1.69 21.33
CA SER A 77 -8.02 -0.32 21.34
C SER A 77 -6.49 -0.26 21.24
N GLY A 78 -5.80 -1.21 21.87
CA GLY A 78 -4.34 -1.33 21.77
C GLY A 78 -3.83 -1.65 20.35
N LYS A 79 -4.63 -2.40 19.56
CA LYS A 79 -4.30 -2.68 18.15
C LYS A 79 -4.48 -1.43 17.29
N ILE A 80 -5.57 -0.70 17.48
CA ILE A 80 -5.82 0.56 16.76
C ILE A 80 -4.69 1.55 17.07
N ARG A 81 -4.36 1.74 18.36
CA ARG A 81 -3.27 2.62 18.78
C ARG A 81 -1.93 2.19 18.18
N GLY A 82 -1.57 0.92 18.23
CA GLY A 82 -0.30 0.44 17.67
C GLY A 82 -0.19 0.64 16.16
N ILE A 83 -1.29 0.51 15.39
CA ILE A 83 -1.29 0.80 13.96
C ILE A 83 -1.17 2.30 13.72
N ARG A 84 -1.88 3.13 14.49
CA ARG A 84 -1.82 4.59 14.43
C ARG A 84 -0.40 5.10 14.68
N GLU A 85 0.25 4.65 15.76
CA GLU A 85 1.64 4.99 16.06
C GLU A 85 2.62 4.51 14.98
N PHE A 86 2.39 3.32 14.42
CA PHE A 86 3.22 2.77 13.35
C PHE A 86 3.10 3.54 12.03
N LEU A 87 1.94 4.14 11.74
CA LEU A 87 1.67 4.90 10.52
C LEU A 87 1.97 6.40 10.66
N ASP A 88 2.31 6.87 11.84
CA ASP A 88 2.63 8.26 12.11
C ASP A 88 3.74 8.76 11.16
N PRO A 89 3.50 9.83 10.38
CA PRO A 89 4.47 10.35 9.44
C PRO A 89 5.73 10.92 10.11
N ASP A 90 5.67 11.26 11.40
CA ASP A 90 6.82 11.72 12.18
C ASP A 90 7.70 10.56 12.70
N ASN A 91 7.25 9.33 12.49
CA ASN A 91 8.05 8.16 12.84
C ASN A 91 9.25 8.03 11.89
N GLU A 92 10.45 7.82 12.45
CA GLU A 92 11.68 7.59 11.67
C GLU A 92 11.56 6.40 10.71
N ARG A 93 10.75 5.42 11.07
CA ARG A 93 10.55 4.20 10.28
C ARG A 93 9.36 4.35 9.33
N VAL A 94 9.63 4.68 8.08
CA VAL A 94 8.60 4.69 7.03
C VAL A 94 8.07 3.29 6.78
N PRO A 95 6.74 3.07 6.90
CA PRO A 95 6.10 1.79 6.61
C PRO A 95 6.29 1.34 5.16
N GLN A 96 6.37 0.02 4.96
CA GLN A 96 6.29 -0.55 3.63
C GLN A 96 4.83 -0.53 3.15
N MET A 97 4.60 -0.23 1.87
CA MET A 97 3.25 -0.34 1.29
C MET A 97 2.75 -1.79 1.30
N PRO A 98 1.45 -2.03 1.27
CA PRO A 98 0.93 -3.38 1.17
C PRO A 98 1.41 -4.07 -0.11
N TYR A 99 1.67 -5.37 0.00
CA TYR A 99 1.93 -6.25 -1.14
C TYR A 99 0.76 -7.20 -1.30
N VAL A 100 0.21 -7.24 -2.52
CA VAL A 100 -0.97 -8.03 -2.85
C VAL A 100 -0.73 -8.92 -4.06
N THR A 101 -1.52 -9.98 -4.14
CA THR A 101 -1.69 -10.78 -5.36
C THR A 101 -3.14 -10.71 -5.78
N ILE A 102 -3.42 -10.82 -7.09
CA ILE A 102 -4.78 -10.81 -7.62
C ILE A 102 -4.99 -11.93 -8.62
N SER A 103 -6.15 -12.54 -8.56
CA SER A 103 -6.57 -13.59 -9.47
C SER A 103 -8.03 -13.38 -9.90
N LYS A 104 -8.45 -14.07 -10.96
CA LYS A 104 -9.85 -14.18 -11.36
C LYS A 104 -10.42 -15.49 -10.86
N ARG A 105 -11.58 -15.44 -10.24
CA ARG A 105 -12.36 -16.60 -9.83
C ARG A 105 -13.69 -16.59 -10.58
N ARG A 106 -14.22 -17.76 -10.90
CA ARG A 106 -15.59 -17.89 -11.41
C ARG A 106 -16.59 -17.56 -10.30
N VAL A 107 -17.58 -16.75 -10.62
CA VAL A 107 -18.66 -16.46 -9.67
C VAL A 107 -19.49 -17.72 -9.44
N ALA A 108 -19.95 -17.95 -8.21
CA ALA A 108 -20.87 -19.03 -7.92
C ALA A 108 -22.21 -18.84 -8.65
N GLY A 109 -22.80 -19.94 -9.17
CA GLY A 109 -24.08 -19.94 -9.86
C GLY A 109 -23.99 -20.23 -11.35
N LEU A 110 -25.16 -20.22 -12.05
CA LEU A 110 -25.27 -20.63 -13.45
C LEU A 110 -24.36 -19.83 -14.40
N ALA A 111 -24.29 -18.51 -14.24
CA ALA A 111 -23.45 -17.65 -15.07
C ALA A 111 -21.95 -17.97 -14.92
N GLY A 112 -21.49 -18.28 -13.70
CA GLY A 112 -20.13 -18.71 -13.45
C GLY A 112 -19.86 -20.14 -13.96
N TRP A 113 -20.84 -21.04 -13.88
CA TRP A 113 -20.70 -22.38 -14.41
C TRP A 113 -20.47 -22.38 -15.93
N PHE A 114 -21.18 -21.51 -16.65
CA PHE A 114 -20.95 -21.32 -18.09
C PHE A 114 -19.71 -20.46 -18.43
N GLY A 115 -18.91 -20.05 -17.42
CA GLY A 115 -17.72 -19.23 -17.64
C GLY A 115 -18.02 -17.79 -18.07
N LEU A 116 -19.26 -17.32 -17.91
CA LEU A 116 -19.71 -16.00 -18.36
C LEU A 116 -19.46 -14.90 -17.30
N ALA A 117 -19.25 -15.29 -16.03
CA ALA A 117 -19.04 -14.32 -14.95
C ALA A 117 -17.77 -14.68 -14.14
N HIS A 118 -16.89 -13.69 -14.00
CA HIS A 118 -15.69 -13.78 -13.19
C HIS A 118 -15.63 -12.60 -12.23
N GLU A 119 -15.06 -12.83 -11.07
CA GLU A 119 -14.77 -11.79 -10.07
C GLU A 119 -13.27 -11.74 -9.77
N GLY A 120 -12.80 -10.56 -9.33
CA GLY A 120 -11.44 -10.40 -8.83
C GLY A 120 -11.38 -10.83 -7.37
N VAL A 121 -10.35 -11.58 -7.03
CA VAL A 121 -10.00 -11.95 -5.65
C VAL A 121 -8.60 -11.45 -5.37
N VAL A 122 -8.45 -10.67 -4.30
CA VAL A 122 -7.18 -10.11 -3.84
C VAL A 122 -6.77 -10.80 -2.55
N ALA A 123 -5.52 -11.28 -2.51
CA ALA A 123 -4.91 -11.78 -1.30
C ALA A 123 -3.79 -10.84 -0.84
N PHE A 124 -3.86 -10.37 0.40
CA PHE A 124 -2.79 -9.60 1.01
C PHE A 124 -1.66 -10.52 1.44
N ARG A 125 -0.47 -10.29 0.92
CA ARG A 125 0.75 -10.94 1.41
C ARG A 125 1.34 -10.21 2.61
N ASN A 126 1.11 -8.90 2.68
CA ASN A 126 1.32 -8.09 3.87
C ASN A 126 0.40 -6.86 3.87
N GLY A 127 0.28 -6.20 5.02
CA GLY A 127 -0.34 -4.89 5.13
C GLY A 127 -1.87 -4.87 5.17
N GLN A 128 -2.56 -6.01 5.27
CA GLN A 128 -4.02 -6.08 5.35
C GLN A 128 -4.60 -5.20 6.48
N HIS A 129 -4.02 -5.27 7.68
CA HIS A 129 -4.47 -4.45 8.80
C HIS A 129 -4.31 -2.95 8.54
N ARG A 130 -3.18 -2.56 7.93
CA ARG A 130 -2.91 -1.16 7.56
C ARG A 130 -3.91 -0.66 6.53
N ALA A 131 -4.19 -1.44 5.48
CA ALA A 131 -5.17 -1.09 4.46
C ALA A 131 -6.57 -0.88 5.06
N ARG A 132 -7.02 -1.78 5.94
CA ARG A 132 -8.32 -1.64 6.60
C ARG A 132 -8.37 -0.44 7.55
N TYR A 133 -7.32 -0.21 8.32
CA TYR A 133 -7.23 0.97 9.17
C TYR A 133 -7.28 2.27 8.36
N LEU A 134 -6.54 2.35 7.24
CA LEU A 134 -6.54 3.52 6.38
C LEU A 134 -7.90 3.79 5.75
N ALA A 135 -8.63 2.75 5.32
CA ALA A 135 -9.99 2.90 4.83
C ALA A 135 -10.93 3.44 5.93
N TRP A 136 -10.81 2.92 7.14
CA TRP A 136 -11.56 3.40 8.30
C TRP A 136 -11.19 4.85 8.66
N ALA A 137 -9.92 5.23 8.51
CA ALA A 137 -9.41 6.58 8.73
C ALA A 137 -9.69 7.56 7.57
N GLY A 138 -10.46 7.16 6.55
CA GLY A 138 -10.91 8.03 5.47
C GLY A 138 -10.02 8.06 4.22
N ALA A 139 -9.00 7.20 4.11
CA ALA A 139 -8.22 7.11 2.88
C ALA A 139 -9.08 6.58 1.73
N LEU A 140 -9.08 7.27 0.60
CA LEU A 140 -9.83 6.87 -0.60
C LEU A 140 -9.04 5.94 -1.51
N TRP A 141 -7.71 6.03 -1.49
CA TRP A 141 -6.82 5.27 -2.34
C TRP A 141 -5.54 4.87 -1.58
N LEU A 142 -4.84 3.89 -2.12
CA LEU A 142 -3.64 3.33 -1.51
C LEU A 142 -2.65 2.88 -2.59
N PRO A 143 -1.34 3.19 -2.47
CA PRO A 143 -0.33 2.54 -3.27
C PRO A 143 -0.11 1.11 -2.75
N VAL A 144 -0.13 0.15 -3.64
CA VAL A 144 0.17 -1.25 -3.33
C VAL A 144 1.20 -1.79 -4.31
N GLU A 145 2.06 -2.68 -3.84
CA GLU A 145 2.91 -3.45 -4.72
C GLU A 145 2.23 -4.74 -5.16
N VAL A 146 2.46 -5.09 -6.42
CA VAL A 146 1.92 -6.28 -7.06
C VAL A 146 2.93 -6.80 -8.07
N HIS A 147 2.90 -8.09 -8.35
CA HIS A 147 3.73 -8.64 -9.42
C HIS A 147 3.32 -8.04 -10.78
N GLU A 148 4.30 -7.69 -11.62
CA GLU A 148 4.08 -7.00 -12.90
C GLU A 148 3.00 -7.68 -13.78
N ARG A 149 3.02 -9.02 -13.85
CA ARG A 149 2.02 -9.82 -14.60
C ARG A 149 0.58 -9.65 -14.13
N GLU A 150 0.38 -9.25 -12.88
CA GLU A 150 -0.94 -9.09 -12.24
C GLU A 150 -1.40 -7.63 -12.25
N ALA A 151 -0.49 -6.69 -12.54
CA ALA A 151 -0.74 -5.26 -12.44
C ALA A 151 -1.88 -4.78 -13.37
N ALA A 152 -1.95 -5.30 -14.59
CA ALA A 152 -3.02 -4.94 -15.52
C ALA A 152 -4.41 -5.33 -14.99
N LEU A 153 -4.53 -6.54 -14.43
CA LEU A 153 -5.76 -7.02 -13.82
C LEU A 153 -6.15 -6.18 -12.60
N LEU A 154 -5.17 -5.87 -11.73
CA LEU A 154 -5.40 -5.06 -10.54
C LEU A 154 -5.87 -3.65 -10.91
N ARG A 155 -5.28 -3.00 -11.91
CA ARG A 155 -5.73 -1.68 -12.40
C ARG A 155 -7.15 -1.69 -12.93
N VAL A 156 -7.52 -2.73 -13.68
CA VAL A 156 -8.89 -2.85 -14.23
C VAL A 156 -9.93 -3.02 -13.12
N LEU A 157 -9.65 -3.81 -12.10
CA LEU A 157 -10.63 -4.16 -11.07
C LEU A 157 -10.64 -3.19 -9.88
N CYS A 158 -9.48 -2.69 -9.51
CA CYS A 158 -9.29 -1.89 -8.30
C CYS A 158 -8.59 -0.55 -8.55
N GLY A 159 -8.21 -0.20 -9.77
CA GLY A 159 -7.51 1.06 -10.05
C GLY A 159 -8.31 2.28 -9.59
N ALA A 160 -7.64 3.25 -9.00
CA ALA A 160 -8.22 4.49 -8.46
C ALA A 160 -8.43 5.54 -9.56
N GLY A 161 -8.72 5.24 -10.77
CA GLY A 161 -8.94 6.22 -11.82
C GLY A 161 -7.78 7.24 -11.94
N ASP A 162 -8.08 8.38 -12.54
CA ASP A 162 -7.12 9.47 -12.66
C ASP A 162 -7.08 10.26 -11.34
N VAL A 163 -6.32 9.76 -10.37
CA VAL A 163 -6.03 10.50 -9.12
C VAL A 163 -4.97 11.54 -9.47
N GLY A 164 -5.43 12.68 -9.98
CA GLY A 164 -4.56 13.74 -10.46
C GLY A 164 -3.47 14.10 -9.45
N GLY A 165 -2.22 13.93 -9.83
CA GLY A 165 -1.09 14.50 -9.11
C GLY A 165 -0.27 13.57 -8.22
N LEU A 166 -0.46 12.25 -8.26
CA LEU A 166 0.36 11.32 -7.49
C LEU A 166 1.68 10.99 -8.21
N VAL A 167 2.57 11.97 -8.19
CA VAL A 167 3.98 11.76 -8.54
C VAL A 167 4.71 11.36 -7.25
N PRO A 168 5.60 10.35 -7.29
CA PRO A 168 6.52 10.09 -6.18
C PRO A 168 7.24 11.39 -5.82
N VAL A 169 7.19 11.79 -4.57
CA VAL A 169 7.97 12.95 -4.12
C VAL A 169 9.41 12.46 -4.03
N ASP A 170 10.21 12.80 -5.05
CA ASP A 170 11.65 12.66 -4.96
C ASP A 170 12.13 13.55 -3.81
N GLY A 171 12.78 12.92 -2.81
CA GLY A 171 13.25 13.58 -1.59
C GLY A 171 14.38 14.63 -1.79
N SER A 172 14.45 15.25 -2.95
CA SER A 172 15.39 16.32 -3.29
C SER A 172 14.66 17.65 -3.40
N SER A 173 14.18 18.19 -2.28
CA SER A 173 13.91 19.63 -2.20
C SER A 173 15.23 20.35 -1.90
N PRO A 174 15.68 21.30 -2.73
CA PRO A 174 16.79 22.15 -2.37
C PRO A 174 16.38 23.02 -1.18
N ARG A 175 17.17 22.98 -0.12
CA ARG A 175 17.08 23.98 0.94
C ARG A 175 17.49 25.33 0.34
N LEU A 176 16.56 26.28 0.34
CA LEU A 176 16.86 27.71 0.18
C LEU A 176 17.39 28.25 1.49
#